data_45914334741a07628b8102f8d54bcb57
#
_entry.id   45914334741a07628b8102f8d54bcb57
#
_cell.length_a   1.000
_cell.length_b   1.000
_cell.length_c   1.000
_cell.angle_alpha   90.00
_cell.angle_beta   90.00
_cell.angle_gamma   90.00
#
_symmetry.space_group_name_H-M   'P 1'
#
loop_
_entity.id
_entity.type
_entity.pdbx_description
1 polymer ?
#
loop_
_entity_poly.entity_id
_entity_poly.type
_entity_poly.pdbx_seq_one_letter_code
_entity_poly.pdbx_strand_id
1 'polypeptide(L)'
;MKYFINICFLFLCFYGSAQQKPTFDKSFVIMSYNVENLYDTINDPDKDDEEFLPAGKQNWTGERYTKKLEQLSKVIAALNAKNLPAVIGLYEIENSKVVQDLGATALLKKGKYGVVNYNSPDKRGIDVAMLYRKDKLSILSSKPLYVRLPEEPPYPTRDMLYVKGLAVKTDTIHLFFNHWPSRRSGADESEKNRIAAATVLRHSVDSILKNSPSARIIIMGDFNDYPDNNSIVKTLGVDTLLQADKKNGLYNLTYALEKKNEGTYNYKGDWGMLDQFIVSYPVLNGTGLHLKKDAAKILKEEWMLYTNKETQESKPNATYGGEKYFGGYSDHLPIYMELFK
;
A
#
# COMPACT_ATOMS: atom_id res chain seq x y z
N MET A 1 -25.65 9.59 -68.26
CA MET A 1 -24.43 9.32 -67.44
C MET A 1 -24.83 9.46 -65.96
N LYS A 2 -25.03 8.34 -65.27
CA LYS A 2 -25.35 8.33 -63.83
C LYS A 2 -24.10 8.00 -63.06
N TYR A 3 -23.63 8.90 -62.20
CA TYR A 3 -22.49 8.69 -61.32
C TYR A 3 -22.99 8.02 -60.03
N PHE A 4 -22.52 6.81 -59.72
CA PHE A 4 -22.66 6.15 -58.46
C PHE A 4 -21.53 6.59 -57.53
N ILE A 5 -21.86 7.24 -56.41
CA ILE A 5 -20.91 7.56 -55.35
C ILE A 5 -20.92 6.40 -54.37
N ASN A 6 -19.81 5.64 -54.30
CA ASN A 6 -19.56 4.64 -53.30
C ASN A 6 -19.05 5.31 -52.03
N ILE A 7 -19.86 5.33 -50.98
CA ILE A 7 -19.43 5.77 -49.66
C ILE A 7 -18.90 4.52 -48.90
N CYS A 8 -17.56 4.45 -48.77
CA CYS A 8 -16.90 3.47 -47.90
C CYS A 8 -17.02 3.93 -46.45
N PHE A 9 -17.82 3.20 -45.66
CA PHE A 9 -17.83 3.32 -44.21
C PHE A 9 -16.59 2.64 -43.63
N LEU A 10 -15.63 3.44 -43.16
CA LEU A 10 -14.51 2.94 -42.34
C LEU A 10 -15.04 2.67 -40.91
N PHE A 11 -15.23 1.39 -40.59
CA PHE A 11 -15.40 0.94 -39.22
C PHE A 11 -14.06 1.04 -38.49
N LEU A 12 -13.89 2.06 -37.67
CA LEU A 12 -12.81 2.14 -36.69
C LEU A 12 -13.17 1.19 -35.52
N CYS A 13 -12.60 -0.01 -35.56
CA CYS A 13 -12.63 -0.90 -34.40
C CYS A 13 -11.71 -0.33 -33.31
N PHE A 14 -12.28 0.27 -32.29
CA PHE A 14 -11.56 0.52 -31.04
C PHE A 14 -11.27 -0.82 -30.37
N TYR A 15 -10.05 -1.31 -30.52
CA TYR A 15 -9.54 -2.39 -29.66
C TYR A 15 -9.31 -1.79 -28.28
N GLY A 16 -10.32 -1.89 -27.42
CA GLY A 16 -10.12 -1.72 -26.00
C GLY A 16 -9.15 -2.81 -25.52
N SER A 17 -7.95 -2.42 -25.11
CA SER A 17 -7.03 -3.32 -24.43
C SER A 17 -7.66 -3.77 -23.14
N ALA A 18 -8.39 -4.88 -23.18
CA ALA A 18 -8.80 -5.57 -21.96
C ALA A 18 -7.52 -5.99 -21.25
N GLN A 19 -7.18 -5.31 -20.15
CA GLN A 19 -6.09 -5.70 -19.27
C GLN A 19 -6.35 -7.14 -18.85
N GLN A 20 -5.52 -8.07 -19.32
CA GLN A 20 -5.63 -9.49 -18.99
C GLN A 20 -5.50 -9.62 -17.46
N LYS A 21 -6.57 -10.06 -16.78
CA LYS A 21 -6.52 -10.36 -15.34
C LYS A 21 -5.45 -11.42 -15.11
N PRO A 22 -4.50 -11.18 -14.19
CA PRO A 22 -3.37 -12.08 -13.98
C PRO A 22 -3.82 -13.49 -13.60
N THR A 23 -3.11 -14.50 -14.08
CA THR A 23 -3.32 -15.92 -13.71
C THR A 23 -2.52 -16.23 -12.45
N PHE A 24 -3.12 -16.06 -11.27
CA PHE A 24 -2.45 -16.11 -9.96
C PHE A 24 -2.21 -17.51 -9.38
N ASP A 25 -2.44 -18.58 -10.10
CA ASP A 25 -2.51 -19.93 -9.52
C ASP A 25 -1.19 -20.45 -8.91
N LYS A 26 -0.04 -19.88 -9.30
CA LYS A 26 1.29 -20.23 -8.77
C LYS A 26 2.04 -19.02 -8.20
N SER A 27 1.42 -17.86 -8.12
CA SER A 27 2.06 -16.63 -7.68
C SER A 27 1.86 -16.36 -6.19
N PHE A 28 2.82 -15.66 -5.61
CA PHE A 28 2.76 -15.10 -4.26
C PHE A 28 2.49 -13.60 -4.39
N VAL A 29 1.22 -13.22 -4.28
CA VAL A 29 0.79 -11.82 -4.46
C VAL A 29 0.92 -11.06 -3.17
N ILE A 30 1.53 -9.87 -3.24
CA ILE A 30 1.64 -8.91 -2.14
C ILE A 30 0.89 -7.64 -2.55
N MET A 31 0.00 -7.15 -1.67
CA MET A 31 -0.72 -5.90 -1.82
C MET A 31 -0.30 -4.93 -0.71
N SER A 32 -0.25 -3.64 -1.02
CA SER A 32 -0.01 -2.54 -0.09
C SER A 32 -1.14 -1.53 -0.25
N TYR A 33 -1.84 -1.16 0.84
CA TYR A 33 -3.02 -0.33 0.78
C TYR A 33 -3.19 0.56 2.01
N ASN A 34 -3.10 1.88 1.82
CA ASN A 34 -3.60 2.84 2.79
C ASN A 34 -5.14 2.83 2.70
N VAL A 35 -5.80 2.50 3.81
CA VAL A 35 -7.25 2.26 3.84
C VAL A 35 -8.05 3.48 4.31
N GLU A 36 -7.41 4.61 4.51
CA GLU A 36 -8.04 5.86 4.98
C GLU A 36 -8.83 5.66 6.29
N ASN A 37 -8.15 5.74 7.42
CA ASN A 37 -8.76 5.80 8.77
C ASN A 37 -9.79 4.69 9.05
N LEU A 38 -9.33 3.44 9.10
CA LEU A 38 -10.17 2.32 9.50
C LEU A 38 -10.23 2.23 11.02
N TYR A 39 -11.21 2.90 11.63
CA TYR A 39 -11.53 2.84 13.05
C TYR A 39 -12.72 1.89 13.30
N ASP A 40 -12.82 1.35 14.51
CA ASP A 40 -14.08 0.79 14.99
C ASP A 40 -14.98 1.92 15.56
N THR A 41 -15.93 1.60 16.43
CA THR A 41 -16.88 2.57 16.98
C THR A 41 -16.74 2.72 18.50
N ILE A 42 -15.63 2.22 19.07
CA ILE A 42 -15.37 2.16 20.50
C ILE A 42 -14.19 3.10 20.80
N ASN A 43 -14.37 3.99 21.76
CA ASN A 43 -13.33 4.94 22.16
C ASN A 43 -12.12 4.23 22.78
N ASP A 44 -10.92 4.52 22.30
CA ASP A 44 -9.67 4.21 22.98
C ASP A 44 -9.30 5.41 23.87
N PRO A 45 -9.40 5.29 25.21
CA PRO A 45 -9.20 6.42 26.11
C PRO A 45 -7.77 6.99 26.09
N ASP A 46 -6.83 6.27 25.50
CA ASP A 46 -5.42 6.68 25.38
C ASP A 46 -5.10 7.34 24.02
N LYS A 47 -6.09 7.54 23.16
CA LYS A 47 -5.94 8.07 21.79
C LYS A 47 -6.90 9.21 21.50
N ASP A 48 -6.54 10.04 20.54
CA ASP A 48 -7.36 11.15 20.03
C ASP A 48 -8.24 10.62 18.88
N ASP A 49 -9.17 9.69 19.16
CA ASP A 49 -10.03 9.01 18.18
C ASP A 49 -11.51 9.42 18.25
N GLU A 50 -11.85 10.36 19.15
CA GLU A 50 -13.23 10.77 19.41
C GLU A 50 -13.99 11.25 18.16
N GLU A 51 -13.27 11.77 17.16
CA GLU A 51 -13.91 12.19 15.91
C GLU A 51 -14.50 11.01 15.12
N PHE A 52 -13.98 9.79 15.32
CA PHE A 52 -14.44 8.55 14.67
C PHE A 52 -15.40 7.74 15.54
N LEU A 53 -16.09 8.36 16.49
CA LEU A 53 -17.18 7.74 17.25
C LEU A 53 -18.55 8.01 16.62
N PRO A 54 -19.61 7.24 17.00
CA PRO A 54 -20.97 7.47 16.50
C PRO A 54 -21.50 8.87 16.80
N ALA A 55 -21.14 9.45 17.96
CA ALA A 55 -21.48 10.82 18.34
C ALA A 55 -20.38 11.83 17.99
N GLY A 56 -19.27 11.38 17.39
CA GLY A 56 -18.14 12.22 17.03
C GLY A 56 -18.36 13.02 15.75
N LYS A 57 -17.38 13.83 15.41
CA LYS A 57 -17.43 14.75 14.26
C LYS A 57 -17.68 14.04 12.92
N GLN A 58 -17.13 12.87 12.73
CA GLN A 58 -17.31 12.06 11.53
C GLN A 58 -18.61 11.23 11.54
N ASN A 59 -19.37 11.25 12.67
CA ASN A 59 -20.56 10.44 12.85
C ASN A 59 -20.34 8.98 12.40
N TRP A 60 -19.25 8.35 12.95
CA TRP A 60 -18.79 7.04 12.54
C TRP A 60 -19.60 5.92 13.19
N THR A 61 -20.74 5.60 12.60
CA THR A 61 -21.69 4.59 13.09
C THR A 61 -21.24 3.16 12.72
N GLY A 62 -21.79 2.16 13.43
CA GLY A 62 -21.57 0.75 13.08
C GLY A 62 -21.99 0.39 11.64
N GLU A 63 -22.98 1.09 11.06
CA GLU A 63 -23.36 0.93 9.67
C GLU A 63 -22.24 1.43 8.73
N ARG A 64 -21.67 2.60 9.01
CA ARG A 64 -20.54 3.15 8.23
C ARG A 64 -19.30 2.28 8.35
N TYR A 65 -19.01 1.77 9.55
CA TYR A 65 -17.92 0.81 9.79
C TYR A 65 -18.10 -0.47 8.97
N THR A 66 -19.28 -1.09 9.05
CA THR A 66 -19.58 -2.29 8.27
C THR A 66 -19.45 -2.05 6.78
N LYS A 67 -20.00 -0.94 6.27
CA LYS A 67 -19.88 -0.54 4.88
C LYS A 67 -18.40 -0.34 4.46
N LYS A 68 -17.59 0.28 5.31
CA LYS A 68 -16.16 0.46 5.04
C LYS A 68 -15.44 -0.89 4.89
N LEU A 69 -15.70 -1.84 5.80
CA LEU A 69 -15.15 -3.19 5.70
C LEU A 69 -15.54 -3.91 4.41
N GLU A 70 -16.81 -3.80 4.00
CA GLU A 70 -17.31 -4.37 2.74
C GLU A 70 -16.63 -3.74 1.52
N GLN A 71 -16.47 -2.42 1.52
CA GLN A 71 -15.79 -1.66 0.47
C GLN A 71 -14.33 -2.08 0.34
N LEU A 72 -13.58 -2.10 1.45
CA LEU A 72 -12.18 -2.52 1.45
C LEU A 72 -12.02 -3.97 1.01
N SER A 73 -12.91 -4.86 1.47
CA SER A 73 -12.89 -6.27 1.07
C SER A 73 -13.15 -6.46 -0.42
N LYS A 74 -14.02 -5.64 -1.02
CA LYS A 74 -14.28 -5.61 -2.47
C LYS A 74 -13.02 -5.21 -3.24
N VAL A 75 -12.31 -4.16 -2.80
CA VAL A 75 -11.04 -3.73 -3.40
C VAL A 75 -10.02 -4.85 -3.35
N ILE A 76 -9.79 -5.46 -2.20
CA ILE A 76 -8.82 -6.55 -2.02
C ILE A 76 -9.17 -7.76 -2.90
N ALA A 77 -10.44 -8.14 -2.95
CA ALA A 77 -10.90 -9.27 -3.75
C ALA A 77 -10.89 -9.00 -5.27
N ALA A 78 -10.84 -7.73 -5.70
CA ALA A 78 -10.85 -7.36 -7.11
C ALA A 78 -9.61 -7.82 -7.88
N LEU A 79 -8.46 -7.98 -7.21
CA LEU A 79 -7.26 -8.54 -7.84
C LEU A 79 -7.53 -9.95 -8.38
N ASN A 80 -7.99 -10.84 -7.53
CA ASN A 80 -8.40 -12.18 -7.91
C ASN A 80 -9.27 -12.81 -6.80
N ALA A 81 -10.58 -12.83 -7.02
CA ALA A 81 -11.50 -13.40 -6.06
C ALA A 81 -11.29 -14.89 -5.79
N LYS A 82 -10.66 -15.65 -6.69
CA LYS A 82 -10.37 -17.08 -6.51
C LYS A 82 -9.07 -17.32 -5.75
N ASN A 83 -8.07 -16.46 -5.93
CA ASN A 83 -6.76 -16.54 -5.29
C ASN A 83 -6.38 -15.20 -4.67
N LEU A 84 -6.90 -14.94 -3.47
CA LEU A 84 -6.66 -13.72 -2.71
C LEU A 84 -5.16 -13.48 -2.44
N PRO A 85 -4.71 -12.22 -2.25
CA PRO A 85 -3.31 -11.90 -1.94
C PRO A 85 -2.76 -12.72 -0.78
N ALA A 86 -1.50 -13.15 -0.89
CA ALA A 86 -0.82 -13.89 0.17
C ALA A 86 -0.47 -12.98 1.36
N VAL A 87 -0.16 -11.73 1.08
CA VAL A 87 0.18 -10.68 2.06
C VAL A 87 -0.52 -9.38 1.66
N ILE A 88 -1.07 -8.68 2.64
CA ILE A 88 -1.67 -7.35 2.48
C ILE A 88 -1.12 -6.46 3.59
N GLY A 89 -0.35 -5.43 3.23
CA GLY A 89 0.00 -4.32 4.12
C GLY A 89 -1.16 -3.34 4.18
N LEU A 90 -1.54 -2.96 5.39
CA LEU A 90 -2.64 -2.02 5.66
C LEU A 90 -2.10 -0.87 6.50
N TYR A 91 -2.46 0.35 6.14
CA TYR A 91 -2.04 1.58 6.81
C TYR A 91 -3.26 2.40 7.16
N GLU A 92 -3.17 3.17 8.25
CA GLU A 92 -4.30 3.89 8.85
C GLU A 92 -5.37 2.95 9.40
N ILE A 93 -4.93 1.94 10.11
CA ILE A 93 -5.82 1.05 10.90
C ILE A 93 -5.68 1.38 12.38
N GLU A 94 -6.76 1.30 13.12
CA GLU A 94 -6.77 1.62 14.53
C GLU A 94 -6.12 0.52 15.39
N ASN A 95 -6.55 -0.72 15.20
CA ASN A 95 -6.14 -1.83 16.05
C ASN A 95 -6.24 -3.19 15.33
N SER A 96 -5.80 -4.26 16.02
CA SER A 96 -5.90 -5.63 15.49
C SER A 96 -7.32 -6.09 15.21
N LYS A 97 -8.32 -5.56 15.93
CA LYS A 97 -9.73 -5.97 15.80
C LYS A 97 -10.29 -5.56 14.46
N VAL A 98 -10.10 -4.31 14.04
CA VAL A 98 -10.59 -3.83 12.73
C VAL A 98 -9.97 -4.62 11.58
N VAL A 99 -8.70 -5.06 11.71
CA VAL A 99 -8.02 -5.87 10.70
C VAL A 99 -8.57 -7.30 10.69
N GLN A 100 -8.89 -7.88 11.85
CA GLN A 100 -9.55 -9.19 11.95
C GLN A 100 -10.96 -9.14 11.34
N ASP A 101 -11.73 -8.10 11.61
CA ASP A 101 -13.07 -7.90 11.05
C ASP A 101 -13.02 -7.77 9.52
N LEU A 102 -12.05 -7.05 8.99
CA LEU A 102 -11.81 -6.97 7.55
C LEU A 102 -11.53 -8.35 6.97
N GLY A 103 -10.62 -9.12 7.57
CA GLY A 103 -10.27 -10.48 7.14
C GLY A 103 -11.44 -11.48 7.24
N ALA A 104 -12.42 -11.21 8.12
CA ALA A 104 -13.60 -12.05 8.34
C ALA A 104 -14.77 -11.73 7.39
N THR A 105 -14.69 -10.66 6.60
CA THR A 105 -15.74 -10.29 5.64
C THR A 105 -16.04 -11.42 4.64
N ALA A 106 -17.25 -11.41 4.07
CA ALA A 106 -17.73 -12.47 3.18
C ALA A 106 -16.77 -12.77 2.02
N LEU A 107 -16.14 -11.74 1.46
CA LEU A 107 -15.21 -11.88 0.33
C LEU A 107 -13.83 -12.42 0.75
N LEU A 108 -13.35 -12.08 1.96
CA LEU A 108 -11.99 -12.39 2.40
C LEU A 108 -11.87 -13.61 3.32
N LYS A 109 -12.94 -14.02 4.02
CA LYS A 109 -12.92 -15.12 5.01
C LYS A 109 -12.33 -16.44 4.49
N LYS A 110 -12.46 -16.72 3.19
CA LYS A 110 -11.87 -17.91 2.56
C LYS A 110 -10.34 -17.87 2.51
N GLY A 111 -9.72 -16.68 2.61
CA GLY A 111 -8.27 -16.50 2.70
C GLY A 111 -7.69 -16.99 4.01
N LYS A 112 -8.51 -17.21 5.07
CA LYS A 112 -8.10 -17.65 6.41
C LYS A 112 -6.91 -16.86 6.95
N TYR A 113 -7.04 -15.54 6.84
CA TYR A 113 -5.97 -14.61 7.17
C TYR A 113 -5.57 -14.67 8.65
N GLY A 114 -4.27 -14.57 8.90
CA GLY A 114 -3.71 -14.16 10.17
C GLY A 114 -3.44 -12.65 10.15
N VAL A 115 -3.30 -12.07 11.33
CA VAL A 115 -3.00 -10.65 11.55
C VAL A 115 -1.67 -10.52 12.26
N VAL A 116 -0.86 -9.53 11.86
CA VAL A 116 0.26 -9.01 12.63
C VAL A 116 0.08 -7.50 12.72
N ASN A 117 -0.02 -6.99 13.94
CA ASN A 117 -0.15 -5.57 14.25
C ASN A 117 0.45 -5.32 15.63
N TYR A 118 0.96 -4.12 15.86
CA TYR A 118 1.43 -3.61 17.14
C TYR A 118 0.89 -2.21 17.32
N ASN A 119 0.39 -1.91 18.51
CA ASN A 119 -0.05 -0.56 18.85
C ASN A 119 1.16 0.37 18.87
N SER A 120 1.08 1.47 18.15
CA SER A 120 2.09 2.50 18.10
C SER A 120 1.77 3.67 19.04
N PRO A 121 2.74 4.53 19.33
CA PRO A 121 2.50 5.71 20.15
C PRO A 121 1.87 6.89 19.37
N ASP A 122 1.41 6.70 18.14
CA ASP A 122 0.69 7.75 17.39
C ASP A 122 -0.56 8.17 18.17
N LYS A 123 -0.73 9.47 18.38
CA LYS A 123 -1.82 10.01 19.21
C LYS A 123 -3.20 9.78 18.60
N ARG A 124 -3.30 9.76 17.28
CA ARG A 124 -4.57 9.49 16.58
C ARG A 124 -4.99 8.03 16.68
N GLY A 125 -4.14 7.15 17.23
CA GLY A 125 -4.43 5.72 17.30
C GLY A 125 -4.41 5.02 15.94
N ILE A 126 -3.64 5.50 14.97
CA ILE A 126 -3.49 4.80 13.69
C ILE A 126 -2.18 4.02 13.62
N ASP A 127 -2.27 2.82 13.13
CA ASP A 127 -1.21 1.85 13.07
C ASP A 127 -0.96 1.31 11.67
N VAL A 128 0.02 0.41 11.61
CA VAL A 128 0.37 -0.40 10.46
C VAL A 128 0.07 -1.86 10.79
N ALA A 129 -0.54 -2.58 9.86
CA ALA A 129 -0.82 -4.00 10.03
C ALA A 129 -0.51 -4.83 8.78
N MET A 130 -0.42 -6.13 8.99
CA MET A 130 -0.34 -7.13 7.94
C MET A 130 -1.46 -8.16 8.10
N LEU A 131 -2.23 -8.35 7.01
CA LEU A 131 -3.00 -9.57 6.80
C LEU A 131 -2.15 -10.58 5.99
N TYR A 132 -2.11 -11.83 6.40
CA TYR A 132 -1.37 -12.86 5.67
C TYR A 132 -2.12 -14.19 5.59
N ARG A 133 -2.05 -14.84 4.47
CA ARG A 133 -2.59 -16.18 4.31
C ARG A 133 -1.69 -17.20 4.98
N LYS A 134 -2.24 -17.94 5.97
CA LYS A 134 -1.51 -18.95 6.75
C LYS A 134 -1.02 -20.13 5.92
N ASP A 135 -1.66 -20.41 4.78
CA ASP A 135 -1.23 -21.46 3.85
C ASP A 135 -0.10 -21.04 2.90
N LYS A 136 0.20 -19.73 2.82
CA LYS A 136 1.22 -19.16 1.94
C LYS A 136 2.45 -18.61 2.68
N LEU A 137 2.27 -18.15 3.92
CA LEU A 137 3.31 -17.52 4.73
C LEU A 137 3.26 -18.06 6.17
N SER A 138 4.39 -18.54 6.67
CA SER A 138 4.60 -18.85 8.09
C SER A 138 5.45 -17.75 8.72
N ILE A 139 4.95 -17.14 9.81
CA ILE A 139 5.69 -16.08 10.52
C ILE A 139 6.81 -16.71 11.35
N LEU A 140 8.05 -16.26 11.15
CA LEU A 140 9.22 -16.66 11.92
C LEU A 140 9.49 -15.68 13.06
N SER A 141 9.35 -14.38 12.81
CA SER A 141 9.41 -13.33 13.83
C SER A 141 8.77 -12.04 13.33
N SER A 142 8.32 -11.19 14.25
CA SER A 142 7.84 -9.84 13.95
C SER A 142 8.18 -8.89 15.09
N LYS A 143 8.29 -7.60 14.78
CA LYS A 143 8.49 -6.54 15.78
C LYS A 143 8.11 -5.18 15.22
N PRO A 144 7.72 -4.22 16.07
CA PRO A 144 7.65 -2.82 15.67
C PRO A 144 9.07 -2.25 15.50
N LEU A 145 9.22 -1.26 14.63
CA LEU A 145 10.41 -0.43 14.51
C LEU A 145 10.02 0.98 14.92
N TYR A 146 10.49 1.37 16.09
CA TYR A 146 10.13 2.63 16.72
C TYR A 146 10.70 3.82 15.96
N VAL A 147 9.82 4.73 15.55
CA VAL A 147 10.16 5.99 14.90
C VAL A 147 9.98 7.14 15.88
N ARG A 148 11.01 7.94 16.08
CA ARG A 148 10.95 9.17 16.86
C ARG A 148 11.27 10.34 15.97
N LEU A 149 10.38 11.32 15.96
CA LEU A 149 10.57 12.52 15.16
C LEU A 149 11.65 13.42 15.80
N PRO A 150 12.42 14.16 15.00
CA PRO A 150 13.53 14.99 15.47
C PRO A 150 13.05 16.34 16.05
N GLU A 151 12.12 16.27 17.00
CA GLU A 151 11.55 17.39 17.75
C GLU A 151 12.05 17.36 19.19
N GLU A 152 12.05 18.50 19.89
CA GLU A 152 12.46 18.55 21.29
C GLU A 152 11.26 18.97 22.18
N PRO A 153 10.73 18.07 23.02
CA PRO A 153 11.12 16.65 23.14
C PRO A 153 10.75 15.81 21.91
N PRO A 154 11.43 14.68 21.66
CA PRO A 154 11.13 13.82 20.52
C PRO A 154 9.67 13.41 20.48
N TYR A 155 8.99 13.71 19.38
CA TYR A 155 7.57 13.40 19.22
C TYR A 155 7.40 11.97 18.68
N PRO A 156 6.62 11.12 19.37
CA PRO A 156 6.32 9.78 18.90
C PRO A 156 5.35 9.82 17.73
N THR A 157 5.56 8.96 16.77
CA THR A 157 4.66 8.74 15.65
C THR A 157 4.40 7.23 15.49
N ARG A 158 3.62 6.85 14.49
CA ARG A 158 3.38 5.45 14.18
C ARG A 158 4.66 4.71 13.85
N ASP A 159 4.75 3.51 14.36
CA ASP A 159 5.87 2.62 14.15
C ASP A 159 5.76 1.93 12.79
N MET A 160 6.89 1.53 12.23
CA MET A 160 6.90 0.60 11.11
C MET A 160 6.78 -0.83 11.61
N LEU A 161 6.20 -1.71 10.80
CA LEU A 161 6.10 -3.13 11.11
C LEU A 161 7.16 -3.91 10.32
N TYR A 162 8.00 -4.68 11.03
CA TYR A 162 8.89 -5.66 10.44
C TYR A 162 8.37 -7.08 10.68
N VAL A 163 8.38 -7.90 9.62
CA VAL A 163 8.04 -9.32 9.68
C VAL A 163 9.06 -10.14 8.91
N LYS A 164 9.62 -11.17 9.55
CA LYS A 164 10.38 -12.24 8.89
C LYS A 164 9.47 -13.44 8.73
N GLY A 165 9.32 -13.94 7.52
CA GLY A 165 8.46 -15.06 7.21
C GLY A 165 9.08 -16.08 6.27
N LEU A 166 8.55 -17.31 6.33
CA LEU A 166 8.87 -18.37 5.38
C LEU A 166 7.73 -18.46 4.37
N ALA A 167 7.96 -17.93 3.18
CA ALA A 167 7.00 -17.93 2.09
C ALA A 167 7.06 -19.27 1.32
N VAL A 168 5.91 -19.76 0.91
CA VAL A 168 5.73 -21.00 0.17
C VAL A 168 6.55 -22.18 0.72
N LYS A 169 6.74 -22.19 2.03
CA LYS A 169 7.48 -23.20 2.82
C LYS A 169 8.99 -23.32 2.52
N THR A 170 9.56 -22.43 1.73
CA THR A 170 10.97 -22.56 1.28
C THR A 170 11.76 -21.28 1.31
N ASP A 171 11.13 -20.14 1.07
CA ASP A 171 11.85 -18.88 0.86
C ASP A 171 11.67 -17.94 2.05
N THR A 172 12.76 -17.67 2.75
CA THR A 172 12.75 -16.62 3.79
C THR A 172 12.65 -15.26 3.12
N ILE A 173 11.66 -14.48 3.56
CA ILE A 173 11.44 -13.10 3.14
C ILE A 173 11.40 -12.18 4.35
N HIS A 174 11.86 -10.96 4.16
CA HIS A 174 11.83 -9.87 5.12
C HIS A 174 10.89 -8.80 4.60
N LEU A 175 9.81 -8.55 5.32
CA LEU A 175 8.75 -7.62 4.95
C LEU A 175 8.80 -6.41 5.88
N PHE A 176 8.79 -5.20 5.31
CA PHE A 176 8.68 -3.94 6.03
C PHE A 176 7.45 -3.19 5.56
N PHE A 177 6.59 -2.83 6.48
CA PHE A 177 5.38 -2.08 6.24
C PHE A 177 5.54 -0.69 6.85
N ASN A 178 5.31 0.33 6.04
CA ASN A 178 5.66 1.71 6.35
C ASN A 178 4.44 2.62 6.20
N HIS A 179 4.25 3.52 7.16
CA HIS A 179 3.40 4.68 6.99
C HIS A 179 4.14 5.89 7.59
N TRP A 180 4.88 6.60 6.75
CA TRP A 180 5.76 7.68 7.19
C TRP A 180 4.99 8.97 7.52
N PRO A 181 5.62 9.93 8.23
CA PRO A 181 5.01 11.21 8.57
C PRO A 181 4.49 11.96 7.35
N SER A 182 3.27 12.50 7.47
CA SER A 182 2.60 13.18 6.37
C SER A 182 3.22 14.53 6.03
N ARG A 183 2.84 15.09 4.87
CA ARG A 183 3.30 16.39 4.35
C ARG A 183 2.42 17.58 4.80
N ARG A 184 1.59 17.42 5.85
CA ARG A 184 0.59 18.43 6.28
C ARG A 184 1.18 19.78 6.62
N SER A 185 2.38 19.83 7.21
CA SER A 185 3.09 21.09 7.53
C SER A 185 3.89 21.67 6.36
N GLY A 186 3.72 21.13 5.16
CA GLY A 186 4.53 21.43 3.99
C GLY A 186 5.49 20.26 3.68
N ALA A 187 5.84 20.10 2.40
CA ALA A 187 6.70 19.00 1.97
C ALA A 187 8.11 19.16 2.54
N ASP A 188 8.66 20.38 2.46
CA ASP A 188 10.03 20.70 2.87
C ASP A 188 10.15 20.74 4.40
N GLU A 189 9.20 21.37 5.08
CA GLU A 189 9.19 21.50 6.55
C GLU A 189 9.10 20.14 7.25
N SER A 190 8.40 19.20 6.65
CA SER A 190 8.21 17.84 7.18
C SER A 190 9.23 16.81 6.68
N GLU A 191 10.12 17.18 5.73
CA GLU A 191 11.11 16.25 5.16
C GLU A 191 12.00 15.62 6.24
N LYS A 192 12.43 16.39 7.25
CA LYS A 192 13.23 15.89 8.38
C LYS A 192 12.60 14.69 9.08
N ASN A 193 11.27 14.65 9.16
CA ASN A 193 10.53 13.60 9.82
C ASN A 193 10.54 12.30 9.00
N ARG A 194 10.42 12.42 7.67
CA ARG A 194 10.53 11.27 6.76
C ARG A 194 11.97 10.77 6.64
N ILE A 195 12.96 11.66 6.71
CA ILE A 195 14.38 11.28 6.82
C ILE A 195 14.64 10.49 8.11
N ALA A 196 14.04 10.87 9.24
CA ALA A 196 14.16 10.10 10.49
C ALA A 196 13.59 8.69 10.35
N ALA A 197 12.40 8.54 9.74
CA ALA A 197 11.81 7.23 9.44
C ALA A 197 12.70 6.42 8.49
N ALA A 198 13.19 7.03 7.40
CA ALA A 198 14.10 6.40 6.45
C ALA A 198 15.39 5.89 7.12
N THR A 199 15.92 6.64 8.07
CA THR A 199 17.14 6.26 8.84
C THR A 199 16.91 5.00 9.67
N VAL A 200 15.78 4.92 10.39
CA VAL A 200 15.41 3.73 11.17
C VAL A 200 15.27 2.51 10.26
N LEU A 201 14.60 2.67 9.13
CA LEU A 201 14.42 1.62 8.15
C LEU A 201 15.75 1.18 7.55
N ARG A 202 16.63 2.12 7.16
CA ARG A 202 17.95 1.83 6.60
C ARG A 202 18.80 1.03 7.56
N HIS A 203 18.88 1.42 8.84
CA HIS A 203 19.62 0.66 9.86
C HIS A 203 19.12 -0.78 10.00
N SER A 204 17.81 -0.98 9.94
CA SER A 204 17.24 -2.34 10.01
C SER A 204 17.57 -3.17 8.78
N VAL A 205 17.53 -2.58 7.59
CA VAL A 205 17.93 -3.22 6.33
C VAL A 205 19.39 -3.57 6.34
N ASP A 206 20.26 -2.65 6.76
CA ASP A 206 21.72 -2.89 6.84
C ASP A 206 22.07 -4.02 7.79
N SER A 207 21.39 -4.08 8.94
CA SER A 207 21.59 -5.19 9.90
C SER A 207 21.24 -6.55 9.27
N ILE A 208 20.21 -6.62 8.44
CA ILE A 208 19.84 -7.85 7.74
C ILE A 208 20.86 -8.19 6.67
N LEU A 209 21.23 -7.22 5.81
CA LEU A 209 22.17 -7.43 4.71
C LEU A 209 23.57 -7.76 5.18
N LYS A 210 24.01 -7.21 6.32
CA LYS A 210 25.29 -7.57 6.95
C LYS A 210 25.35 -9.05 7.31
N ASN A 211 24.26 -9.63 7.81
CA ASN A 211 24.19 -11.03 8.22
C ASN A 211 23.77 -11.97 7.08
N SER A 212 23.08 -11.46 6.07
CA SER A 212 22.60 -12.21 4.90
C SER A 212 22.59 -11.31 3.67
N PRO A 213 23.71 -11.18 2.94
CA PRO A 213 23.80 -10.33 1.75
C PRO A 213 22.80 -10.70 0.63
N SER A 214 22.32 -11.94 0.64
CA SER A 214 21.30 -12.45 -0.31
C SER A 214 19.89 -12.43 0.26
N ALA A 215 19.62 -11.67 1.33
CA ALA A 215 18.29 -11.59 1.92
C ALA A 215 17.27 -11.03 0.92
N ARG A 216 16.10 -11.68 0.85
CA ARG A 216 14.94 -11.16 0.12
C ARG A 216 14.20 -10.17 0.98
N ILE A 217 14.43 -8.88 0.72
CA ILE A 217 13.82 -7.77 1.44
C ILE A 217 12.77 -7.12 0.55
N ILE A 218 11.59 -6.93 1.10
CA ILE A 218 10.46 -6.26 0.45
C ILE A 218 9.97 -5.18 1.41
N ILE A 219 10.05 -3.95 0.97
CA ILE A 219 9.66 -2.76 1.70
C ILE A 219 8.45 -2.17 0.98
N MET A 220 7.37 -1.89 1.70
CA MET A 220 6.16 -1.36 1.12
C MET A 220 5.48 -0.38 2.07
N GLY A 221 4.66 0.51 1.52
CA GLY A 221 3.87 1.41 2.34
C GLY A 221 3.51 2.72 1.68
N ASP A 222 2.82 3.55 2.46
CA ASP A 222 2.67 4.96 2.23
C ASP A 222 3.86 5.70 2.83
N PHE A 223 4.76 6.14 1.97
CA PHE A 223 5.97 6.86 2.36
C PHE A 223 5.73 8.36 2.54
N ASN A 224 4.55 8.86 2.15
CA ASN A 224 4.28 10.30 2.14
C ASN A 224 5.38 11.12 1.42
N ASP A 225 6.20 10.47 0.61
CA ASP A 225 7.25 11.03 -0.24
C ASP A 225 7.23 10.35 -1.61
N TYR A 226 7.74 11.05 -2.63
CA TYR A 226 7.89 10.49 -3.97
C TYR A 226 9.12 9.59 -4.07
N PRO A 227 9.18 8.68 -5.05
CA PRO A 227 10.29 7.75 -5.24
C PRO A 227 11.67 8.41 -5.42
N ASP A 228 11.74 9.67 -5.83
CA ASP A 228 12.98 10.44 -6.04
C ASP A 228 13.28 11.44 -4.90
N ASN A 229 12.48 11.49 -3.84
CA ASN A 229 12.75 12.37 -2.68
C ASN A 229 13.98 11.91 -1.89
N ASN A 230 14.63 12.86 -1.18
CA ASN A 230 15.88 12.61 -0.45
C ASN A 230 15.78 11.50 0.59
N SER A 231 14.64 11.35 1.26
CA SER A 231 14.39 10.28 2.22
C SER A 231 14.53 8.88 1.58
N ILE A 232 14.09 8.75 0.32
CA ILE A 232 14.14 7.50 -0.45
C ILE A 232 15.52 7.30 -1.10
N VAL A 233 15.97 8.26 -1.93
CA VAL A 233 17.18 8.05 -2.73
C VAL A 233 18.45 8.25 -1.95
N LYS A 234 18.52 9.23 -1.02
CA LYS A 234 19.75 9.53 -0.28
C LYS A 234 19.82 8.79 1.06
N THR A 235 18.74 8.85 1.86
CA THR A 235 18.77 8.29 3.21
C THR A 235 18.54 6.78 3.19
N LEU A 236 17.49 6.29 2.55
CA LEU A 236 17.26 4.86 2.42
C LEU A 236 18.21 4.22 1.40
N GLY A 237 18.80 5.01 0.50
CA GLY A 237 19.78 4.54 -0.48
C GLY A 237 19.19 3.65 -1.56
N VAL A 238 18.03 4.04 -2.08
CA VAL A 238 17.29 3.28 -3.09
C VAL A 238 17.66 3.74 -4.48
N ASP A 239 17.91 2.79 -5.38
CA ASP A 239 18.11 3.05 -6.79
C ASP A 239 16.72 3.13 -7.49
N THR A 240 16.51 4.21 -8.22
CA THR A 240 15.29 4.43 -9.02
C THR A 240 15.34 3.79 -10.39
N LEU A 241 16.55 3.48 -10.88
CA LEU A 241 16.77 2.78 -12.13
C LEU A 241 16.90 1.28 -11.85
N LEU A 242 16.08 0.45 -12.47
CA LEU A 242 16.14 -1.01 -12.37
C LEU A 242 17.38 -1.59 -13.13
N GLN A 243 18.44 -0.81 -13.28
CA GLN A 243 19.74 -1.29 -13.74
C GLN A 243 20.41 -2.04 -12.58
N ALA A 244 19.99 -3.29 -12.42
CA ALA A 244 20.38 -4.14 -11.32
C ALA A 244 21.82 -4.65 -11.46
N ASP A 245 22.81 -3.76 -11.32
CA ASP A 245 24.23 -4.06 -11.28
C ASP A 245 24.77 -4.19 -9.84
N LYS A 246 24.07 -3.64 -8.85
CA LYS A 246 24.47 -3.68 -7.43
C LYS A 246 23.82 -4.84 -6.69
N LYS A 247 24.52 -5.95 -6.50
CA LYS A 247 24.02 -7.15 -5.81
C LYS A 247 23.47 -6.90 -4.39
N ASN A 248 23.84 -5.81 -3.74
CA ASN A 248 23.39 -5.42 -2.40
C ASN A 248 22.50 -4.18 -2.42
N GLY A 249 21.96 -3.78 -3.59
CA GLY A 249 21.13 -2.61 -3.78
C GLY A 249 19.68 -2.82 -3.35
N LEU A 250 19.02 -1.72 -3.05
CA LEU A 250 17.56 -1.59 -2.98
C LEU A 250 17.06 -0.90 -4.23
N TYR A 251 15.93 -1.36 -4.77
CA TYR A 251 15.38 -0.90 -6.05
C TYR A 251 13.91 -0.52 -5.91
N ASN A 252 13.54 0.67 -6.38
CA ASN A 252 12.16 1.14 -6.36
C ASN A 252 11.40 0.64 -7.59
N LEU A 253 10.35 -0.15 -7.37
CA LEU A 253 9.54 -0.73 -8.44
C LEU A 253 8.47 0.23 -8.97
N THR A 254 8.13 1.28 -8.21
CA THR A 254 7.04 2.22 -8.52
C THR A 254 7.52 3.49 -9.20
N TYR A 255 8.83 3.76 -9.21
CA TYR A 255 9.39 4.95 -9.89
C TYR A 255 9.00 5.05 -11.37
N ALA A 256 9.01 3.92 -12.07
CA ALA A 256 8.62 3.90 -13.49
C ALA A 256 7.14 4.24 -13.73
N LEU A 257 6.26 4.00 -12.75
CA LEU A 257 4.85 4.39 -12.80
C LEU A 257 4.72 5.90 -12.61
N GLU A 258 5.43 6.45 -11.62
CA GLU A 258 5.47 7.90 -11.39
C GLU A 258 5.93 8.67 -12.64
N LYS A 259 6.98 8.20 -13.33
CA LYS A 259 7.46 8.84 -14.58
C LYS A 259 6.46 8.75 -15.74
N LYS A 260 5.41 7.97 -15.61
CA LYS A 260 4.26 7.94 -16.55
C LYS A 260 3.09 8.79 -16.06
N ASN A 261 3.28 9.62 -15.02
CA ASN A 261 2.24 10.38 -14.33
C ASN A 261 1.12 9.48 -13.73
N GLU A 262 1.47 8.25 -13.37
CA GLU A 262 0.60 7.38 -12.60
C GLU A 262 0.86 7.58 -11.10
N GLY A 263 -0.19 7.51 -10.29
CA GLY A 263 -0.09 7.71 -8.85
C GLY A 263 -1.16 6.95 -8.08
N THR A 264 -0.96 6.84 -6.78
CA THR A 264 -1.88 6.20 -5.85
C THR A 264 -2.75 7.21 -5.11
N TYR A 265 -2.29 8.44 -4.99
CA TYR A 265 -2.96 9.55 -4.31
C TYR A 265 -3.14 10.71 -5.28
N ASN A 266 -4.27 11.43 -5.20
CA ASN A 266 -4.52 12.60 -6.02
C ASN A 266 -4.74 13.84 -5.15
N TYR A 267 -3.87 14.84 -5.31
CA TYR A 267 -3.99 16.12 -4.62
C TYR A 267 -4.21 17.25 -5.63
N LYS A 268 -5.40 17.86 -5.60
CA LYS A 268 -5.78 18.99 -6.46
C LYS A 268 -5.59 18.73 -7.97
N GLY A 269 -5.85 17.51 -8.42
CA GLY A 269 -5.68 17.12 -9.82
C GLY A 269 -4.37 16.39 -10.12
N ASP A 270 -3.35 16.57 -9.29
CA ASP A 270 -2.04 15.96 -9.49
C ASP A 270 -1.97 14.57 -8.83
N TRP A 271 -1.62 13.56 -9.62
CA TRP A 271 -1.39 12.20 -9.14
C TRP A 271 0.02 12.05 -8.59
N GLY A 272 0.14 11.52 -7.37
CA GLY A 272 1.39 11.28 -6.68
C GLY A 272 1.60 9.80 -6.33
N MET A 273 2.83 9.31 -6.47
CA MET A 273 3.22 7.95 -6.12
C MET A 273 3.72 7.90 -4.67
N LEU A 274 2.81 8.00 -3.70
CA LEU A 274 3.13 7.97 -2.27
C LEU A 274 3.28 6.55 -1.74
N ASP A 275 2.50 5.61 -2.29
CA ASP A 275 2.58 4.20 -1.96
C ASP A 275 3.63 3.53 -2.85
N GLN A 276 4.62 2.85 -2.25
CA GLN A 276 5.75 2.34 -3.01
C GLN A 276 6.07 0.89 -2.64
N PHE A 277 6.66 0.17 -3.61
CA PHE A 277 7.37 -1.08 -3.40
C PHE A 277 8.87 -0.88 -3.67
N ILE A 278 9.67 -1.24 -2.68
CA ILE A 278 11.14 -1.23 -2.78
C ILE A 278 11.62 -2.64 -2.44
N VAL A 279 12.54 -3.18 -3.22
CA VAL A 279 13.00 -4.57 -3.06
C VAL A 279 14.51 -4.68 -3.12
N SER A 280 15.06 -5.71 -2.46
CA SER A 280 16.48 -6.06 -2.60
C SER A 280 16.74 -6.83 -3.91
N TYR A 281 17.98 -6.80 -4.36
CA TYR A 281 18.43 -7.48 -5.59
C TYR A 281 17.97 -8.94 -5.73
N PRO A 282 18.02 -9.81 -4.68
CA PRO A 282 17.58 -11.20 -4.82
C PRO A 282 16.08 -11.36 -5.13
N VAL A 283 15.27 -10.34 -4.88
CA VAL A 283 13.85 -10.33 -5.29
C VAL A 283 13.71 -10.05 -6.78
N LEU A 284 14.63 -9.27 -7.37
CA LEU A 284 14.65 -9.00 -8.82
C LEU A 284 15.25 -10.17 -9.62
N ASN A 285 16.36 -10.73 -9.14
CA ASN A 285 17.21 -11.65 -9.91
C ASN A 285 17.57 -12.93 -9.13
N GLY A 286 16.73 -13.38 -8.21
CA GLY A 286 16.98 -14.56 -7.39
C GLY A 286 16.52 -15.88 -8.02
N THR A 287 17.03 -16.99 -7.46
CA THR A 287 16.62 -18.36 -7.85
C THR A 287 15.39 -18.88 -7.11
N GLY A 288 14.97 -18.21 -6.01
CA GLY A 288 13.76 -18.51 -5.25
C GLY A 288 12.58 -17.63 -5.67
N LEU A 289 11.80 -17.21 -4.69
CA LEU A 289 10.73 -16.23 -4.91
C LEU A 289 11.31 -14.93 -5.48
N HIS A 290 10.95 -14.59 -6.70
CA HIS A 290 11.45 -13.42 -7.44
C HIS A 290 10.36 -12.80 -8.29
N LEU A 291 10.61 -11.57 -8.75
CA LEU A 291 9.72 -10.84 -9.65
C LEU A 291 9.88 -11.31 -11.10
N LYS A 292 8.77 -11.31 -11.85
CA LYS A 292 8.82 -11.25 -13.31
C LYS A 292 8.85 -9.80 -13.79
N LYS A 293 9.11 -9.58 -15.07
CA LYS A 293 8.97 -8.26 -15.71
C LYS A 293 7.61 -7.61 -15.36
N ASP A 294 7.58 -6.28 -15.21
CA ASP A 294 6.41 -5.47 -14.81
C ASP A 294 5.95 -5.73 -13.37
N ALA A 295 6.83 -5.44 -12.46
CA ALA A 295 6.83 -5.91 -11.10
C ALA A 295 5.75 -5.27 -10.20
N ALA A 296 5.57 -3.96 -10.20
CA ALA A 296 4.57 -3.27 -9.38
C ALA A 296 3.48 -2.67 -10.26
N LYS A 297 2.24 -2.76 -9.77
CA LYS A 297 1.05 -2.24 -10.46
C LYS A 297 0.14 -1.52 -9.48
N ILE A 298 -0.58 -0.52 -9.97
CA ILE A 298 -1.67 0.13 -9.23
C ILE A 298 -2.96 -0.63 -9.57
N LEU A 299 -3.73 -1.02 -8.56
CA LEU A 299 -5.10 -1.48 -8.78
C LEU A 299 -6.01 -0.26 -8.91
N LYS A 300 -6.43 0.01 -10.14
CA LYS A 300 -7.24 1.17 -10.49
C LYS A 300 -8.42 0.70 -11.36
N GLU A 301 -9.57 0.53 -10.74
CA GLU A 301 -10.82 0.20 -11.41
C GLU A 301 -11.72 1.46 -11.43
N GLU A 302 -12.54 1.65 -12.45
CA GLU A 302 -13.41 2.83 -12.57
C GLU A 302 -14.28 3.07 -11.34
N TRP A 303 -14.82 2.00 -10.76
CA TRP A 303 -15.67 2.09 -9.56
C TRP A 303 -14.92 2.50 -8.28
N MET A 304 -13.58 2.48 -8.29
CA MET A 304 -12.74 2.99 -7.19
C MET A 304 -12.51 4.49 -7.29
N LEU A 305 -12.94 5.12 -8.37
CA LEU A 305 -12.71 6.54 -8.63
C LEU A 305 -13.99 7.34 -8.46
N TYR A 306 -13.84 8.55 -8.00
CA TYR A 306 -14.80 9.63 -8.13
C TYR A 306 -14.35 10.52 -9.29
N THR A 307 -15.22 10.73 -10.27
CA THR A 307 -14.96 11.65 -11.38
C THR A 307 -15.88 12.88 -11.25
N ASN A 308 -15.26 14.04 -11.18
CA ASN A 308 -15.98 15.30 -11.19
C ASN A 308 -16.67 15.48 -12.56
N LYS A 309 -17.98 15.72 -12.56
CA LYS A 309 -18.75 15.82 -13.80
C LYS A 309 -18.46 17.07 -14.62
N GLU A 310 -17.99 18.13 -13.97
CA GLU A 310 -17.71 19.42 -14.61
C GLU A 310 -16.29 19.48 -15.16
N THR A 311 -15.29 19.10 -14.33
CA THR A 311 -13.86 19.18 -14.70
C THR A 311 -13.35 17.91 -15.37
N GLN A 312 -14.11 16.80 -15.30
CA GLN A 312 -13.69 15.45 -15.74
C GLN A 312 -12.46 14.91 -14.99
N GLU A 313 -12.04 15.57 -13.93
CA GLU A 313 -10.96 15.10 -13.08
C GLU A 313 -11.39 13.89 -12.26
N SER A 314 -10.54 12.88 -12.24
CA SER A 314 -10.76 11.66 -11.45
C SER A 314 -9.76 11.58 -10.30
N LYS A 315 -10.25 11.14 -9.14
CA LYS A 315 -9.43 10.89 -7.94
C LYS A 315 -9.96 9.63 -7.24
N PRO A 316 -9.20 9.03 -6.31
CA PRO A 316 -9.71 7.95 -5.50
C PRO A 316 -11.02 8.35 -4.80
N ASN A 317 -11.96 7.44 -4.75
CA ASN A 317 -13.26 7.67 -4.11
C ASN A 317 -13.10 7.46 -2.60
N ALA A 318 -12.77 8.54 -1.89
CA ALA A 318 -12.49 8.58 -0.48
C ALA A 318 -13.73 8.30 0.39
N THR A 319 -13.50 7.89 1.63
CA THR A 319 -14.57 7.73 2.64
C THR A 319 -15.12 9.06 3.07
N TYR A 320 -14.22 10.06 3.22
CA TYR A 320 -14.56 11.41 3.65
C TYR A 320 -13.91 12.48 2.77
N GLY A 321 -14.48 13.68 2.78
CA GLY A 321 -13.88 14.92 2.31
C GLY A 321 -14.09 16.01 3.35
N GLY A 322 -13.13 16.18 4.25
CA GLY A 322 -13.32 16.92 5.49
C GLY A 322 -14.32 16.23 6.39
N GLU A 323 -15.41 16.91 6.77
CA GLU A 323 -16.49 16.34 7.59
C GLU A 323 -17.55 15.60 6.77
N LYS A 324 -17.52 15.75 5.45
CA LYS A 324 -18.56 15.18 4.58
C LYS A 324 -18.26 13.71 4.29
N TYR A 325 -19.20 12.83 4.68
CA TYR A 325 -19.16 11.41 4.37
C TYR A 325 -19.57 11.14 2.92
N PHE A 326 -18.69 10.51 2.16
CA PHE A 326 -18.96 10.05 0.78
C PHE A 326 -19.21 8.53 0.74
N GLY A 327 -18.66 7.78 1.70
CA GLY A 327 -18.79 6.34 1.78
C GLY A 327 -18.08 5.62 0.64
N GLY A 328 -16.94 6.17 0.20
CA GLY A 328 -16.06 5.57 -0.78
C GLY A 328 -15.15 4.47 -0.21
N TYR A 329 -14.05 4.18 -0.88
CA TYR A 329 -13.15 3.08 -0.56
C TYR A 329 -11.94 3.55 0.26
N SER A 330 -11.18 4.49 -0.28
CA SER A 330 -10.02 5.17 0.32
C SER A 330 -9.62 6.34 -0.56
N ASP A 331 -8.89 7.32 0.01
CA ASP A 331 -8.23 8.41 -0.72
C ASP A 331 -6.92 7.95 -1.40
N HIS A 332 -6.51 6.70 -1.18
CA HIS A 332 -5.42 6.04 -1.88
C HIS A 332 -5.91 4.89 -2.77
N LEU A 333 -5.16 4.59 -3.84
CA LEU A 333 -5.29 3.37 -4.63
C LEU A 333 -4.24 2.35 -4.15
N PRO A 334 -4.61 1.06 -4.01
CA PRO A 334 -3.64 0.05 -3.62
C PRO A 334 -2.67 -0.26 -4.74
N ILE A 335 -1.45 -0.61 -4.35
CA ILE A 335 -0.45 -1.19 -5.23
C ILE A 335 -0.28 -2.68 -4.93
N TYR A 336 0.14 -3.44 -5.93
CA TYR A 336 0.40 -4.87 -5.78
C TYR A 336 1.56 -5.34 -6.65
N MET A 337 2.17 -6.44 -6.25
CA MET A 337 3.18 -7.14 -7.03
C MET A 337 3.02 -8.64 -6.92
N GLU A 338 3.57 -9.37 -7.88
CA GLU A 338 3.54 -10.81 -7.96
C GLU A 338 4.94 -11.39 -7.95
N LEU A 339 5.16 -12.33 -7.03
CA LEU A 339 6.38 -13.13 -6.98
C LEU A 339 6.09 -14.54 -7.47
N PHE A 340 7.06 -15.12 -8.16
CA PHE A 340 7.02 -16.47 -8.72
C PHE A 340 8.21 -17.27 -8.22
N LYS A 341 8.05 -18.58 -8.19
CA LYS A 341 9.11 -19.53 -7.86
C LYS A 341 9.49 -20.35 -9.07
#